data_8b15b8d62fc73f411d2715c1f816133e
#
_entry.id   8b15b8d62fc73f411d2715c1f816133e
#
_cell.length_a   1.000
_cell.length_b   1.000
_cell.length_c   1.000
_cell.angle_alpha   90.00
_cell.angle_beta   90.00
_cell.angle_gamma   90.00
#
_symmetry.space_group_name_H-M   'P 1'
#
loop_
_entity.id
_entity.type
_entity.pdbx_description
1 polymer ?
#
loop_
_entity_poly.entity_id
_entity_poly.type
_entity_poly.pdbx_seq_one_letter_code
_entity_poly.pdbx_strand_id
1 'polypeptide(L)'
;VRSISRGRRPRSRGAVLVAMALAMLVLLGLAVLGIDVGRLAQTASEVQAFADSAATAGASALLAGSSRGTAVGQATTVGAQNGVDGKAGTQAQLIFGRWDAASATFTATNVRPSAVRAAATATVRTLLAGIWNQPTVTVQRTATAAFTGLGRAVPTLPFAIGDCAFQSLAACFGQNGCLPRMQGAPTAATHTAWTAFLDSPADQGNVGAYLPPACGGSRRPPQLGVGDRISLGTAPADPVLRALSRCVTPGQSEFLVPTVSCSANFAQAGPVSGFATVVIDAVRTNGRKGLTLHAVFRQVPGPPAGCEKCGTGCVALVG
;
A
#
# COMPACT_ATOMS: atom_id res chain seq x y z
N VAL A 1 -6.25 102.53 2.05
CA VAL A 1 -6.19 101.44 1.07
C VAL A 1 -5.28 100.35 1.59
N ARG A 2 -5.84 99.18 2.01
CA ARG A 2 -5.10 98.03 2.49
C ARG A 2 -4.83 97.12 1.30
N SER A 3 -3.54 97.00 0.91
CA SER A 3 -3.00 96.06 -0.09
C SER A 3 -3.01 94.62 0.52
N ILE A 4 -3.85 93.78 -0.06
CA ILE A 4 -3.85 92.32 0.27
C ILE A 4 -2.75 91.66 -0.56
N SER A 5 -1.65 91.36 0.11
CA SER A 5 -0.59 90.54 -0.45
C SER A 5 -1.09 89.11 -0.69
N ARG A 6 -1.31 88.72 -1.97
CA ARG A 6 -1.58 87.34 -2.39
C ARG A 6 -0.32 86.52 -2.22
N GLY A 7 -0.23 85.78 -1.10
CA GLY A 7 0.82 84.82 -0.91
C GLY A 7 0.83 83.77 -2.04
N ARG A 8 1.93 83.68 -2.78
CA ARG A 8 2.18 82.67 -3.77
C ARG A 8 2.21 81.29 -3.08
N ARG A 9 1.20 80.46 -3.33
CA ARG A 9 1.26 79.04 -2.92
C ARG A 9 2.44 78.33 -3.59
N PRO A 10 3.32 77.66 -2.84
CA PRO A 10 4.46 76.96 -3.41
C PRO A 10 3.89 75.85 -4.33
N ARG A 11 4.53 75.75 -5.52
CA ARG A 11 4.23 74.71 -6.48
C ARG A 11 4.58 73.33 -5.95
N SER A 12 3.61 72.57 -5.35
CA SER A 12 3.73 71.24 -4.81
C SER A 12 3.79 70.14 -5.90
N ARG A 13 3.92 70.49 -7.17
CA ARG A 13 3.92 69.53 -8.33
C ARG A 13 5.09 68.54 -8.26
N GLY A 14 6.24 68.90 -7.78
CA GLY A 14 7.39 68.00 -7.62
C GLY A 14 7.21 66.98 -6.47
N ALA A 15 6.61 67.37 -5.37
CA ALA A 15 6.35 66.50 -4.24
C ALA A 15 5.37 65.36 -4.60
N VAL A 16 4.36 65.65 -5.43
CA VAL A 16 3.40 64.65 -5.88
C VAL A 16 4.07 63.60 -6.76
N LEU A 17 4.98 64.00 -7.68
CA LEU A 17 5.71 63.07 -8.52
C LEU A 17 6.59 62.11 -7.70
N VAL A 18 7.31 62.62 -6.70
CA VAL A 18 8.11 61.78 -5.80
C VAL A 18 7.25 60.81 -5.00
N ALA A 19 6.13 61.29 -4.46
CA ALA A 19 5.18 60.44 -3.74
C ALA A 19 4.58 59.34 -4.63
N MET A 20 4.22 59.67 -5.89
CA MET A 20 3.75 58.68 -6.87
C MET A 20 4.82 57.68 -7.25
N ALA A 21 6.05 58.11 -7.43
CA ALA A 21 7.17 57.21 -7.75
C ALA A 21 7.44 56.20 -6.59
N LEU A 22 7.43 56.71 -5.35
CA LEU A 22 7.59 55.81 -4.17
C LEU A 22 6.41 54.85 -4.03
N ALA A 23 5.18 55.31 -4.22
CA ALA A 23 3.99 54.46 -4.20
C ALA A 23 4.06 53.36 -5.27
N MET A 24 4.52 53.69 -6.48
CA MET A 24 4.69 52.75 -7.57
C MET A 24 5.75 51.69 -7.24
N LEU A 25 6.88 52.05 -6.61
CA LEU A 25 7.91 51.10 -6.15
C LEU A 25 7.36 50.14 -5.12
N VAL A 26 6.58 50.64 -4.17
CA VAL A 26 5.91 49.78 -3.17
C VAL A 26 4.93 48.82 -3.82
N LEU A 27 4.08 49.29 -4.72
CA LEU A 27 3.12 48.45 -5.44
C LEU A 27 3.81 47.38 -6.30
N LEU A 28 4.89 47.73 -6.99
CA LEU A 28 5.70 46.78 -7.75
C LEU A 28 6.33 45.73 -6.83
N GLY A 29 6.86 46.13 -5.68
CA GLY A 29 7.40 45.23 -4.67
C GLY A 29 6.37 44.24 -4.15
N LEU A 30 5.15 44.71 -3.85
CA LEU A 30 4.04 43.85 -3.42
C LEU A 30 3.58 42.90 -4.54
N ALA A 31 3.56 43.35 -5.78
CA ALA A 31 3.19 42.51 -6.93
C ALA A 31 4.21 41.38 -7.13
N VAL A 32 5.51 41.66 -7.08
CA VAL A 32 6.58 40.65 -7.21
C VAL A 32 6.54 39.66 -6.04
N LEU A 33 6.30 40.15 -4.81
CA LEU A 33 6.12 39.27 -3.66
C LEU A 33 4.92 38.34 -3.85
N GLY A 34 3.81 38.85 -4.36
CA GLY A 34 2.63 38.04 -4.69
C GLY A 34 2.93 36.93 -5.71
N ILE A 35 3.75 37.23 -6.72
CA ILE A 35 4.21 36.24 -7.71
C ILE A 35 5.09 35.18 -7.05
N ASP A 36 6.05 35.55 -6.24
CA ASP A 36 6.94 34.60 -5.54
C ASP A 36 6.17 33.66 -4.61
N VAL A 37 5.23 34.21 -3.80
CA VAL A 37 4.37 33.42 -2.91
C VAL A 37 3.46 32.50 -3.72
N GLY A 38 2.86 32.99 -4.80
CA GLY A 38 1.99 32.20 -5.69
C GLY A 38 2.74 31.02 -6.32
N ARG A 39 3.95 31.24 -6.82
CA ARG A 39 4.82 30.17 -7.37
C ARG A 39 5.21 29.16 -6.32
N LEU A 40 5.59 29.60 -5.11
CA LEU A 40 5.92 28.69 -4.02
C LEU A 40 4.73 27.82 -3.61
N ALA A 41 3.53 28.41 -3.53
CA ALA A 41 2.31 27.68 -3.22
C ALA A 41 1.96 26.65 -4.31
N GLN A 42 2.06 27.05 -5.59
CA GLN A 42 1.86 26.14 -6.71
C GLN A 42 2.86 24.99 -6.69
N THR A 43 4.16 25.28 -6.57
CA THR A 43 5.20 24.24 -6.52
C THR A 43 5.00 23.33 -5.32
N ALA A 44 4.55 23.85 -4.16
CA ALA A 44 4.26 23.02 -2.99
C ALA A 44 3.13 22.01 -3.26
N SER A 45 2.09 22.42 -3.99
CA SER A 45 1.01 21.54 -4.42
C SER A 45 1.49 20.49 -5.43
N GLU A 46 2.32 20.88 -6.40
CA GLU A 46 2.87 19.97 -7.40
C GLU A 46 3.81 18.93 -6.77
N VAL A 47 4.68 19.35 -5.83
CA VAL A 47 5.56 18.44 -5.07
C VAL A 47 4.75 17.48 -4.21
N GLN A 48 3.62 17.93 -3.63
CA GLN A 48 2.73 17.05 -2.89
C GLN A 48 2.09 16.02 -3.81
N ALA A 49 1.52 16.44 -4.94
CA ALA A 49 0.91 15.52 -5.92
C ALA A 49 1.93 14.50 -6.45
N PHE A 50 3.18 14.92 -6.65
CA PHE A 50 4.27 14.03 -7.01
C PHE A 50 4.55 13.00 -5.90
N ALA A 51 4.67 13.43 -4.64
CA ALA A 51 4.91 12.55 -3.52
C ALA A 51 3.76 11.56 -3.32
N ASP A 52 2.50 12.02 -3.43
CA ASP A 52 1.29 11.19 -3.30
C ASP A 52 1.25 10.10 -4.38
N SER A 53 1.51 10.47 -5.63
CA SER A 53 1.50 9.53 -6.75
C SER A 53 2.64 8.52 -6.64
N ALA A 54 3.84 8.95 -6.25
CA ALA A 54 4.99 8.07 -6.06
C ALA A 54 4.77 7.09 -4.89
N ALA A 55 4.24 7.57 -3.75
CA ALA A 55 3.92 6.71 -2.62
C ALA A 55 2.86 5.66 -2.99
N THR A 56 1.79 6.10 -3.66
CA THR A 56 0.69 5.22 -4.10
C THR A 56 1.16 4.18 -5.11
N ALA A 57 1.96 4.57 -6.10
CA ALA A 57 2.50 3.64 -7.10
C ALA A 57 3.45 2.63 -6.47
N GLY A 58 4.35 3.07 -5.56
CA GLY A 58 5.24 2.18 -4.82
C GLY A 58 4.49 1.19 -3.94
N ALA A 59 3.47 1.65 -3.23
CA ALA A 59 2.61 0.81 -2.40
C ALA A 59 1.80 -0.20 -3.25
N SER A 60 1.26 0.25 -4.39
CA SER A 60 0.53 -0.63 -5.32
C SER A 60 1.41 -1.72 -5.90
N ALA A 61 2.66 -1.40 -6.24
CA ALA A 61 3.63 -2.38 -6.73
C ALA A 61 3.94 -3.44 -5.68
N LEU A 62 4.14 -3.03 -4.41
CA LEU A 62 4.34 -3.99 -3.31
C LEU A 62 3.10 -4.84 -3.04
N LEU A 63 1.91 -4.24 -3.08
CA LEU A 63 0.65 -4.97 -2.97
C LEU A 63 0.50 -6.02 -4.08
N ALA A 64 0.96 -5.71 -5.28
CA ALA A 64 1.00 -6.66 -6.40
C ALA A 64 2.11 -7.73 -6.28
N GLY A 65 2.89 -7.74 -5.18
CA GLY A 65 3.96 -8.70 -4.96
C GLY A 65 5.26 -8.40 -5.70
N SER A 66 5.42 -7.20 -6.23
CA SER A 66 6.63 -6.78 -6.92
C SER A 66 7.82 -6.63 -5.96
N SER A 67 9.03 -6.77 -6.47
CA SER A 67 10.24 -6.49 -5.72
C SER A 67 10.32 -5.00 -5.34
N ARG A 68 11.08 -4.68 -4.28
CA ARG A 68 11.31 -3.28 -3.89
C ARG A 68 11.95 -2.45 -5.02
N GLY A 69 12.87 -3.05 -5.77
CA GLY A 69 13.49 -2.37 -6.93
C GLY A 69 12.45 -2.02 -7.99
N THR A 70 11.54 -2.94 -8.29
CA THR A 70 10.41 -2.69 -9.21
C THR A 70 9.46 -1.62 -8.66
N ALA A 71 9.18 -1.65 -7.34
CA ALA A 71 8.34 -0.64 -6.70
C ALA A 71 8.96 0.77 -6.78
N VAL A 72 10.27 0.88 -6.58
CA VAL A 72 11.01 2.15 -6.77
C VAL A 72 10.91 2.61 -8.23
N GLY A 73 11.15 1.72 -9.18
CA GLY A 73 11.05 2.05 -10.61
C GLY A 73 9.65 2.56 -11.00
N GLN A 74 8.59 1.86 -10.58
CA GLN A 74 7.21 2.30 -10.84
C GLN A 74 6.88 3.63 -10.17
N ALA A 75 7.26 3.81 -8.91
CA ALA A 75 7.04 5.06 -8.19
C ALA A 75 7.74 6.24 -8.87
N THR A 76 8.97 6.05 -9.34
CA THR A 76 9.73 7.07 -10.08
C THR A 76 9.06 7.41 -11.40
N THR A 77 8.62 6.39 -12.15
CA THR A 77 7.95 6.57 -13.45
C THR A 77 6.63 7.31 -13.30
N VAL A 78 5.78 6.88 -12.36
CA VAL A 78 4.47 7.50 -12.13
C VAL A 78 4.62 8.90 -11.53
N GLY A 79 5.55 9.06 -10.59
CA GLY A 79 5.88 10.37 -10.02
C GLY A 79 6.32 11.37 -11.09
N ALA A 80 7.21 10.96 -12.00
CA ALA A 80 7.72 11.81 -13.07
C ALA A 80 6.66 12.28 -14.07
N GLN A 81 5.50 11.63 -14.13
CA GLN A 81 4.34 12.10 -14.92
C GLN A 81 3.70 13.37 -14.33
N ASN A 82 3.91 13.62 -13.03
CA ASN A 82 3.54 14.85 -12.38
C ASN A 82 4.74 15.81 -12.44
N GLY A 83 4.75 16.71 -13.42
CA GLY A 83 5.79 17.74 -13.52
C GLY A 83 5.79 18.67 -12.32
N VAL A 84 6.97 19.10 -11.89
CA VAL A 84 7.15 20.07 -10.81
C VAL A 84 7.88 21.29 -11.35
N ASP A 85 7.33 22.48 -11.20
CA ASP A 85 7.83 23.76 -11.75
C ASP A 85 8.14 23.68 -13.26
N GLY A 86 7.28 22.96 -14.01
CA GLY A 86 7.42 22.72 -15.44
C GLY A 86 8.56 21.78 -15.84
N LYS A 87 9.19 21.11 -14.90
CA LYS A 87 10.30 20.17 -15.13
C LYS A 87 9.87 18.74 -14.86
N ALA A 88 10.14 17.87 -15.84
CA ALA A 88 10.13 16.44 -15.61
C ALA A 88 11.43 16.04 -14.88
N GLY A 89 11.35 15.07 -13.95
CA GLY A 89 12.55 14.48 -13.35
C GLY A 89 12.82 14.81 -11.88
N THR A 90 11.88 15.36 -11.15
CA THR A 90 11.93 15.36 -9.68
C THR A 90 12.03 13.91 -9.20
N GLN A 91 12.96 13.62 -8.31
CA GLN A 91 13.11 12.28 -7.75
C GLN A 91 12.45 12.20 -6.39
N ALA A 92 11.71 11.11 -6.15
CA ALA A 92 11.23 10.78 -4.83
C ALA A 92 12.23 9.82 -4.15
N GLN A 93 12.59 10.12 -2.92
CA GLN A 93 13.21 9.15 -2.04
C GLN A 93 12.11 8.27 -1.43
N LEU A 94 12.14 6.97 -1.73
CA LEU A 94 11.19 6.04 -1.16
C LEU A 94 11.76 5.36 0.08
N ILE A 95 10.96 5.35 1.13
CA ILE A 95 11.24 4.65 2.39
C ILE A 95 10.15 3.62 2.58
N PHE A 96 10.56 2.36 2.72
CA PHE A 96 9.65 1.25 3.01
C PHE A 96 9.45 1.13 4.51
N GLY A 97 8.22 0.80 4.93
CA GLY A 97 7.91 0.75 6.35
C GLY A 97 6.62 0.04 6.67
N ARG A 98 6.24 0.10 7.94
CA ARG A 98 4.94 -0.32 8.43
C ARG A 98 4.15 0.89 8.87
N TRP A 99 2.86 0.86 8.56
CA TRP A 99 1.89 1.79 9.08
C TRP A 99 1.11 1.13 10.21
N ASP A 100 1.09 1.78 11.35
CA ASP A 100 0.21 1.44 12.45
C ASP A 100 -0.99 2.39 12.43
N ALA A 101 -2.16 1.84 12.12
CA ALA A 101 -3.39 2.62 12.00
C ALA A 101 -3.92 3.08 13.36
N ALA A 102 -3.62 2.37 14.47
CA ALA A 102 -4.09 2.71 15.80
C ALA A 102 -3.36 3.94 16.36
N SER A 103 -2.05 4.03 16.11
CA SER A 103 -1.20 5.14 16.55
C SER A 103 -0.95 6.18 15.46
N ALA A 104 -1.46 5.98 14.23
CA ALA A 104 -1.19 6.78 13.05
C ALA A 104 0.32 7.01 12.82
N THR A 105 1.16 5.97 13.02
CA THR A 105 2.61 6.08 12.93
C THR A 105 3.19 5.23 11.80
N PHE A 106 4.20 5.79 11.14
CA PHE A 106 5.01 5.10 10.16
C PHE A 106 6.35 4.72 10.77
N THR A 107 6.68 3.44 10.75
CA THR A 107 7.98 2.91 11.20
C THR A 107 8.74 2.36 10.01
N ALA A 108 9.92 2.92 9.72
CA ALA A 108 10.75 2.46 8.62
C ALA A 108 11.26 1.03 8.88
N THR A 109 11.05 0.13 7.93
CA THR A 109 11.55 -1.25 7.99
C THR A 109 11.60 -1.85 6.59
N ASN A 110 12.63 -2.65 6.37
CA ASN A 110 12.75 -3.46 5.15
C ASN A 110 12.13 -4.86 5.31
N VAL A 111 11.70 -5.20 6.53
CA VAL A 111 11.08 -6.50 6.83
C VAL A 111 9.57 -6.34 6.75
N ARG A 112 8.96 -6.91 5.72
CA ARG A 112 7.51 -6.89 5.47
C ARG A 112 6.90 -5.49 5.54
N PRO A 113 7.28 -4.60 4.65
CA PRO A 113 6.68 -3.29 4.61
C PRO A 113 5.17 -3.40 4.30
N SER A 114 4.35 -2.63 5.00
CA SER A 114 2.92 -2.44 4.72
C SER A 114 2.62 -1.02 4.27
N ALA A 115 3.65 -0.19 4.14
CA ALA A 115 3.52 1.18 3.70
C ALA A 115 4.78 1.64 2.97
N VAL A 116 4.61 2.63 2.12
CA VAL A 116 5.67 3.32 1.42
C VAL A 116 5.54 4.81 1.70
N ARG A 117 6.62 5.42 2.16
CA ARG A 117 6.73 6.88 2.28
C ARG A 117 7.60 7.42 1.17
N ALA A 118 7.06 8.36 0.41
CA ALA A 118 7.80 9.11 -0.60
C ALA A 118 8.12 10.51 -0.07
N ALA A 119 9.38 10.92 -0.16
CA ALA A 119 9.81 12.28 0.10
C ALA A 119 10.26 12.91 -1.21
N ALA A 120 9.65 14.03 -1.59
CA ALA A 120 9.95 14.77 -2.80
C ALA A 120 10.43 16.18 -2.46
N THR A 121 11.35 16.68 -3.27
CA THR A 121 11.98 17.99 -3.04
C THR A 121 12.10 18.73 -4.37
N ALA A 122 11.74 20.01 -4.37
CA ALA A 122 11.97 20.90 -5.50
C ALA A 122 12.59 22.22 -5.05
N THR A 123 13.38 22.81 -5.92
CA THR A 123 14.01 24.13 -5.67
C THR A 123 13.42 25.15 -6.64
N VAL A 124 12.78 26.16 -6.07
CA VAL A 124 12.13 27.27 -6.81
C VAL A 124 13.03 28.48 -6.80
N ARG A 125 13.22 29.10 -7.96
CA ARG A 125 13.88 30.41 -8.03
C ARG A 125 12.89 31.51 -7.66
N THR A 126 13.32 32.41 -6.78
CA THR A 126 12.55 33.57 -6.36
C THR A 126 13.03 34.83 -7.09
N LEU A 127 12.13 35.77 -7.30
CA LEU A 127 12.44 37.05 -7.94
C LEU A 127 12.82 38.09 -6.88
N LEU A 128 11.95 38.31 -5.90
CA LEU A 128 12.15 39.34 -4.87
C LEU A 128 13.14 38.89 -3.78
N ALA A 129 12.99 37.66 -3.31
CA ALA A 129 13.89 37.14 -2.24
C ALA A 129 15.34 37.01 -2.72
N GLY A 130 15.59 36.96 -4.02
CA GLY A 130 16.93 37.06 -4.61
C GLY A 130 17.64 38.37 -4.29
N ILE A 131 16.93 39.48 -4.10
CA ILE A 131 17.47 40.77 -3.70
C ILE A 131 18.09 40.70 -2.30
N TRP A 132 17.52 39.86 -1.41
CA TRP A 132 18.04 39.60 -0.06
C TRP A 132 18.96 38.38 0.01
N ASN A 133 19.63 38.07 -1.07
CA ASN A 133 20.58 36.94 -1.14
C ASN A 133 19.94 35.56 -0.89
N GLN A 134 18.65 35.42 -1.19
CA GLN A 134 17.89 34.17 -1.14
C GLN A 134 17.31 33.84 -2.53
N PRO A 135 18.16 33.52 -3.53
CA PRO A 135 17.73 33.36 -4.90
C PRO A 135 16.90 32.11 -5.14
N THR A 136 16.89 31.19 -4.18
CA THR A 136 16.17 29.91 -4.27
C THR A 136 15.56 29.53 -2.94
N VAL A 137 14.39 28.89 -3.00
CA VAL A 137 13.71 28.27 -1.83
C VAL A 137 13.47 26.82 -2.15
N THR A 138 13.81 25.94 -1.20
CA THR A 138 13.58 24.50 -1.33
C THR A 138 12.24 24.15 -0.69
N VAL A 139 11.38 23.51 -1.46
CA VAL A 139 10.07 22.98 -1.05
C VAL A 139 10.22 21.47 -0.91
N GLN A 140 9.90 20.94 0.26
CA GLN A 140 9.86 19.50 0.51
C GLN A 140 8.45 19.09 0.94
N ARG A 141 8.01 17.94 0.43
CA ARG A 141 6.75 17.30 0.82
C ARG A 141 6.96 15.80 0.98
N THR A 142 6.17 15.21 1.83
CA THR A 142 6.17 13.77 2.07
C THR A 142 4.76 13.23 1.98
N ALA A 143 4.64 12.04 1.41
CA ALA A 143 3.39 11.30 1.40
C ALA A 143 3.64 9.88 1.88
N THR A 144 2.70 9.31 2.57
CA THR A 144 2.74 7.91 3.01
C THR A 144 1.54 7.20 2.44
N ALA A 145 1.76 6.13 1.68
CA ALA A 145 0.71 5.24 1.23
C ALA A 145 0.83 3.91 1.96
N ALA A 146 -0.20 3.52 2.69
CA ALA A 146 -0.32 2.22 3.30
C ALA A 146 -1.16 1.32 2.41
N PHE A 147 -0.77 0.06 2.33
CA PHE A 147 -1.56 -0.96 1.66
C PHE A 147 -1.98 -2.02 2.66
N THR A 148 -3.18 -2.49 2.44
CA THR A 148 -3.80 -3.50 3.29
C THR A 148 -4.31 -4.62 2.43
N GLY A 149 -4.42 -5.81 3.05
CA GLY A 149 -5.01 -6.94 2.45
C GLY A 149 -6.49 -6.91 2.29
N LEU A 150 -6.88 -8.03 1.73
CA LEU A 150 -8.29 -8.30 1.59
C LEU A 150 -8.94 -8.30 2.98
N GLY A 151 -9.72 -7.28 3.28
CA GLY A 151 -10.56 -7.28 4.47
C GLY A 151 -11.67 -8.32 4.35
N ARG A 152 -12.08 -8.63 3.09
CA ARG A 152 -13.04 -9.67 2.74
C ARG A 152 -12.65 -10.33 1.43
N ALA A 153 -12.82 -11.65 1.34
CA ALA A 153 -12.56 -12.40 0.12
C ALA A 153 -13.44 -13.66 0.02
N VAL A 154 -13.54 -14.18 -1.18
CA VAL A 154 -14.08 -15.52 -1.43
C VAL A 154 -12.88 -16.44 -1.64
N PRO A 155 -12.55 -17.33 -0.68
CA PRO A 155 -11.47 -18.30 -0.86
C PRO A 155 -11.74 -19.22 -2.03
N THR A 156 -10.69 -19.74 -2.65
CA THR A 156 -10.83 -20.65 -3.80
C THR A 156 -10.39 -22.08 -3.48
N LEU A 157 -9.77 -22.29 -2.30
CA LEU A 157 -9.40 -23.61 -1.80
C LEU A 157 -9.83 -23.73 -0.34
N PRO A 158 -10.43 -24.86 0.09
CA PRO A 158 -10.84 -25.11 1.49
C PRO A 158 -9.64 -25.49 2.36
N PHE A 159 -8.67 -24.60 2.47
CA PHE A 159 -7.42 -24.77 3.19
C PHE A 159 -7.08 -23.49 3.91
N ALA A 160 -6.63 -23.57 5.16
CA ALA A 160 -6.25 -22.43 5.98
C ALA A 160 -4.80 -22.54 6.44
N ILE A 161 -4.12 -21.42 6.58
CA ILE A 161 -2.71 -21.33 6.97
C ILE A 161 -2.59 -20.41 8.17
N GLY A 162 -1.80 -20.81 9.17
CA GLY A 162 -1.46 -19.95 10.29
C GLY A 162 -0.59 -18.77 9.87
N ASP A 163 -0.87 -17.61 10.41
CA ASP A 163 -0.11 -16.38 10.14
C ASP A 163 1.39 -16.53 10.51
N CYS A 164 1.75 -17.29 11.54
CA CYS A 164 3.13 -17.60 11.90
C CYS A 164 3.81 -18.53 10.89
N ALA A 165 3.08 -19.56 10.39
CA ALA A 165 3.62 -20.44 9.35
C ALA A 165 3.90 -19.64 8.07
N PHE A 166 3.00 -18.74 7.74
CA PHE A 166 3.19 -17.79 6.66
C PHE A 166 4.38 -16.86 6.94
N GLN A 167 4.62 -16.50 8.20
CA GLN A 167 5.74 -15.66 8.62
C GLN A 167 7.11 -16.34 8.47
N SER A 168 7.24 -17.62 8.76
CA SER A 168 8.50 -18.34 8.56
C SER A 168 8.87 -18.48 7.08
N LEU A 169 7.87 -18.54 6.21
CA LEU A 169 8.02 -18.53 4.77
C LEU A 169 8.52 -17.19 4.23
N ALA A 170 8.22 -16.10 4.94
CA ALA A 170 8.58 -14.74 4.49
C ALA A 170 10.05 -14.37 4.74
N ALA A 171 10.77 -15.07 5.59
CA ALA A 171 12.21 -14.85 5.80
C ALA A 171 13.03 -15.04 4.51
N CYS A 172 12.47 -15.76 3.56
CA CYS A 172 13.07 -16.08 2.27
C CYS A 172 12.77 -15.04 1.17
N PHE A 173 11.95 -14.05 1.46
CA PHE A 173 11.43 -13.12 0.45
C PHE A 173 12.50 -12.12 -0.02
N GLY A 174 12.63 -11.98 -1.34
CA GLY A 174 13.58 -11.05 -1.96
C GLY A 174 15.00 -11.62 -2.12
N GLN A 175 15.23 -12.88 -1.75
CA GLN A 175 16.48 -13.60 -2.06
C GLN A 175 16.29 -14.40 -3.36
N ASN A 176 17.15 -14.16 -4.34
CA ASN A 176 17.11 -14.90 -5.60
C ASN A 176 17.25 -16.42 -5.35
N GLY A 177 16.27 -17.18 -5.85
CA GLY A 177 16.26 -18.64 -5.76
C GLY A 177 15.62 -19.24 -4.51
N CYS A 178 15.12 -18.44 -3.58
CA CYS A 178 14.41 -18.91 -2.41
C CYS A 178 12.90 -18.93 -2.66
N LEU A 179 12.36 -20.10 -2.97
CA LEU A 179 10.92 -20.36 -2.96
C LEU A 179 10.56 -21.03 -1.64
N PRO A 180 9.90 -20.31 -0.71
CA PRO A 180 9.48 -20.92 0.54
C PRO A 180 8.42 -21.98 0.25
N ARG A 181 8.74 -23.23 0.54
CA ARG A 181 7.86 -24.38 0.34
C ARG A 181 7.38 -24.91 1.68
N MET A 182 6.07 -25.00 1.85
CA MET A 182 5.48 -25.81 2.91
C MET A 182 5.29 -27.23 2.43
N GLN A 183 5.79 -28.20 3.19
CA GLN A 183 5.59 -29.62 2.92
C GLN A 183 4.87 -30.26 4.11
N GLY A 184 3.87 -31.05 3.83
CA GLY A 184 3.28 -31.94 4.83
C GLY A 184 1.77 -32.01 4.80
N ALA A 185 1.24 -32.91 5.62
CA ALA A 185 -0.18 -33.00 5.92
C ALA A 185 -0.58 -31.79 6.79
N PRO A 186 -1.80 -31.28 6.65
CA PRO A 186 -2.36 -30.30 7.57
C PRO A 186 -2.36 -30.85 9.00
N THR A 187 -1.61 -30.21 9.88
CA THR A 187 -1.51 -30.56 11.31
C THR A 187 -1.41 -29.30 12.15
N ALA A 188 -1.73 -29.42 13.43
CA ALA A 188 -1.51 -28.30 14.34
C ALA A 188 -0.03 -27.87 14.41
N ALA A 189 0.91 -28.80 14.27
CA ALA A 189 2.35 -28.51 14.28
C ALA A 189 2.83 -27.74 13.03
N THR A 190 2.18 -27.93 11.88
CA THR A 190 2.47 -27.18 10.66
C THR A 190 1.67 -25.88 10.58
N HIS A 191 0.80 -25.61 11.56
CA HIS A 191 -0.12 -24.47 11.56
C HIS A 191 -0.91 -24.37 10.26
N THR A 192 -1.39 -25.51 9.77
CA THR A 192 -2.24 -25.62 8.60
C THR A 192 -3.42 -26.53 8.86
N ALA A 193 -4.55 -26.26 8.25
CA ALA A 193 -5.76 -27.06 8.40
C ALA A 193 -6.59 -27.07 7.13
N TRP A 194 -7.41 -28.10 6.97
CA TRP A 194 -8.55 -28.04 6.08
C TRP A 194 -9.62 -27.15 6.72
N THR A 195 -10.43 -26.50 5.88
CA THR A 195 -11.55 -25.71 6.36
C THR A 195 -12.82 -26.00 5.59
N ALA A 196 -13.91 -26.05 6.32
CA ALA A 196 -15.26 -26.02 5.74
C ALA A 196 -15.86 -24.61 5.80
N PHE A 197 -14.99 -23.60 6.00
CA PHE A 197 -15.37 -22.21 6.14
C PHE A 197 -16.37 -22.00 7.28
N LEU A 198 -17.57 -21.53 7.01
CA LEU A 198 -18.61 -21.28 8.01
C LEU A 198 -19.39 -22.53 8.40
N ASP A 199 -19.27 -23.63 7.63
CA ASP A 199 -19.88 -24.90 7.98
C ASP A 199 -19.06 -25.65 9.04
N SER A 200 -19.70 -26.45 9.84
CA SER A 200 -19.08 -27.24 10.90
C SER A 200 -19.69 -28.64 10.95
N PRO A 201 -18.87 -29.67 11.16
CA PRO A 201 -17.41 -29.68 11.31
C PRO A 201 -16.66 -29.59 9.99
N ALA A 202 -15.33 -29.32 10.05
CA ALA A 202 -14.45 -29.41 8.88
C ALA A 202 -14.06 -30.87 8.60
N ASP A 203 -15.05 -31.69 8.34
CA ASP A 203 -14.90 -33.10 7.97
C ASP A 203 -14.66 -33.27 6.47
N GLN A 204 -14.43 -34.51 6.08
CA GLN A 204 -14.17 -34.89 4.68
C GLN A 204 -15.28 -34.46 3.73
N GLY A 205 -16.54 -34.60 4.13
CA GLY A 205 -17.71 -34.30 3.29
C GLY A 205 -17.85 -32.80 3.04
N ASN A 206 -17.80 -32.02 4.11
CA ASN A 206 -17.91 -30.57 4.05
C ASN A 206 -16.71 -29.94 3.33
N VAL A 207 -15.49 -30.36 3.64
CA VAL A 207 -14.27 -29.88 2.93
C VAL A 207 -14.32 -30.27 1.45
N GLY A 208 -14.72 -31.51 1.12
CA GLY A 208 -14.84 -31.98 -0.24
C GLY A 208 -15.86 -31.19 -1.09
N ALA A 209 -16.95 -30.77 -0.46
CA ALA A 209 -17.98 -29.97 -1.12
C ALA A 209 -17.48 -28.59 -1.56
N TYR A 210 -16.50 -28.01 -0.87
CA TYR A 210 -15.92 -26.69 -1.17
C TYR A 210 -14.67 -26.74 -2.05
N LEU A 211 -14.27 -27.89 -2.54
CA LEU A 211 -13.21 -27.97 -3.54
C LEU A 211 -13.55 -27.13 -4.77
N PRO A 212 -12.55 -26.70 -5.56
CA PRO A 212 -12.81 -26.09 -6.85
C PRO A 212 -13.74 -26.96 -7.71
N PRO A 213 -14.67 -26.39 -8.50
CA PRO A 213 -15.60 -27.17 -9.33
C PRO A 213 -14.91 -28.18 -10.25
N ALA A 214 -13.74 -27.81 -10.80
CA ALA A 214 -12.90 -28.72 -11.59
C ALA A 214 -12.44 -29.96 -10.81
N CYS A 215 -12.41 -29.87 -9.47
CA CYS A 215 -12.02 -30.95 -8.56
C CYS A 215 -13.24 -31.70 -7.99
N GLY A 216 -14.44 -31.41 -8.47
CA GLY A 216 -15.66 -32.06 -8.04
C GLY A 216 -16.37 -31.40 -6.85
N GLY A 217 -16.00 -30.18 -6.51
CA GLY A 217 -16.72 -29.39 -5.50
C GLY A 217 -18.13 -29.03 -5.94
N SER A 218 -19.09 -29.15 -5.04
CA SER A 218 -20.52 -28.90 -5.28
C SER A 218 -21.02 -27.59 -4.68
N ARG A 219 -20.23 -26.96 -3.79
CA ARG A 219 -20.60 -25.71 -3.11
C ARG A 219 -19.64 -24.60 -3.47
N ARG A 220 -20.14 -23.38 -3.50
CA ARG A 220 -19.31 -22.17 -3.62
C ARG A 220 -18.84 -21.75 -2.24
N PRO A 221 -17.54 -21.46 -2.06
CA PRO A 221 -17.05 -20.88 -0.82
C PRO A 221 -17.78 -19.57 -0.48
N PRO A 222 -18.09 -19.34 0.82
CA PRO A 222 -18.69 -18.09 1.25
C PRO A 222 -17.69 -16.94 1.17
N GLN A 223 -18.20 -15.73 1.11
CA GLN A 223 -17.38 -14.55 1.34
C GLN A 223 -17.02 -14.50 2.83
N LEU A 224 -15.72 -14.47 3.14
CA LEU A 224 -15.20 -14.37 4.49
C LEU A 224 -14.64 -12.96 4.73
N GLY A 225 -14.81 -12.47 5.97
CA GLY A 225 -14.18 -11.26 6.48
C GLY A 225 -13.08 -11.58 7.49
N VAL A 226 -12.16 -10.66 7.69
CA VAL A 226 -11.22 -10.71 8.82
C VAL A 226 -12.03 -10.66 10.12
N GLY A 227 -11.73 -11.57 11.04
CA GLY A 227 -12.49 -11.76 12.29
C GLY A 227 -13.55 -12.85 12.22
N ASP A 228 -14.00 -13.27 11.03
CA ASP A 228 -14.95 -14.37 10.90
C ASP A 228 -14.34 -15.68 11.44
N ARG A 229 -15.11 -16.44 12.20
CA ARG A 229 -14.67 -17.73 12.72
C ARG A 229 -14.95 -18.81 11.70
N ILE A 230 -13.90 -19.51 11.28
CA ILE A 230 -14.00 -20.63 10.35
C ILE A 230 -13.72 -21.95 11.04
N SER A 231 -14.39 -23.00 10.60
CA SER A 231 -14.18 -24.38 11.08
C SER A 231 -12.89 -24.94 10.50
N LEU A 232 -12.07 -25.54 11.34
CA LEU A 232 -10.75 -26.07 11.00
C LEU A 232 -10.68 -27.57 11.34
N GLY A 233 -9.99 -28.34 10.50
CA GLY A 233 -9.76 -29.75 10.71
C GLY A 233 -8.40 -30.20 10.21
N THR A 234 -7.76 -31.07 10.97
CA THR A 234 -6.43 -31.61 10.63
C THR A 234 -6.47 -32.97 9.94
N ALA A 235 -7.63 -33.62 9.91
CA ALA A 235 -7.79 -34.93 9.30
C ALA A 235 -7.71 -34.83 7.76
N PRO A 236 -6.68 -35.35 7.09
CA PRO A 236 -6.63 -35.39 5.65
C PRO A 236 -7.61 -36.45 5.17
N ALA A 237 -8.58 -36.01 4.43
CA ALA A 237 -9.37 -36.96 3.71
C ALA A 237 -8.64 -37.39 2.44
N ASP A 238 -8.23 -38.64 2.37
CA ASP A 238 -7.66 -39.21 1.13
C ASP A 238 -8.47 -38.89 -0.12
N PRO A 239 -9.80 -38.88 -0.10
CA PRO A 239 -10.60 -38.45 -1.24
C PRO A 239 -10.39 -37.00 -1.65
N VAL A 240 -10.19 -36.07 -0.70
CA VAL A 240 -9.91 -34.67 -0.99
C VAL A 240 -8.57 -34.52 -1.70
N LEU A 241 -7.53 -35.18 -1.21
CA LEU A 241 -6.21 -35.19 -1.85
C LEU A 241 -6.25 -35.84 -3.24
N ARG A 242 -6.98 -36.94 -3.40
CA ARG A 242 -7.15 -37.58 -4.71
C ARG A 242 -7.94 -36.71 -5.69
N ALA A 243 -8.94 -35.99 -5.21
CA ALA A 243 -9.67 -35.05 -6.04
C ALA A 243 -8.76 -33.93 -6.51
N LEU A 244 -8.00 -33.30 -5.59
CA LEU A 244 -7.03 -32.25 -5.92
C LEU A 244 -5.93 -32.72 -6.88
N SER A 245 -5.42 -33.96 -6.71
CA SER A 245 -4.37 -34.49 -7.60
C SER A 245 -4.80 -34.68 -9.05
N ARG A 246 -6.10 -34.74 -9.31
CA ARG A 246 -6.65 -34.91 -10.66
C ARG A 246 -6.92 -33.59 -11.37
N CYS A 247 -7.10 -32.51 -10.64
CA CYS A 247 -7.57 -31.24 -11.18
C CYS A 247 -6.56 -30.09 -11.06
N VAL A 248 -5.56 -30.23 -10.21
CA VAL A 248 -4.57 -29.19 -10.00
C VAL A 248 -3.37 -29.42 -10.91
N THR A 249 -2.99 -28.40 -11.67
CA THR A 249 -1.72 -28.41 -12.42
C THR A 249 -0.61 -27.93 -11.49
N PRO A 250 0.34 -28.78 -11.11
CA PRO A 250 1.43 -28.42 -10.22
C PRO A 250 2.21 -27.19 -10.70
N GLY A 251 2.47 -26.26 -9.79
CA GLY A 251 3.24 -25.03 -10.07
C GLY A 251 2.53 -23.95 -10.88
N GLN A 252 1.28 -24.17 -11.32
CA GLN A 252 0.53 -23.21 -12.16
C GLN A 252 -0.77 -22.72 -11.52
N SER A 253 -1.37 -23.52 -10.65
CA SER A 253 -2.69 -23.20 -10.08
C SER A 253 -2.55 -22.36 -8.82
N GLU A 254 -2.97 -21.10 -8.89
CA GLU A 254 -3.03 -20.19 -7.76
C GLU A 254 -4.36 -20.31 -7.03
N PHE A 255 -4.30 -20.35 -5.70
CA PHE A 255 -5.48 -20.43 -4.85
C PHE A 255 -5.43 -19.37 -3.76
N LEU A 256 -6.57 -18.73 -3.53
CA LEU A 256 -6.75 -17.82 -2.39
C LEU A 256 -7.23 -18.63 -1.19
N VAL A 257 -6.52 -18.52 -0.07
CA VAL A 257 -6.82 -19.22 1.17
C VAL A 257 -6.91 -18.24 2.34
N PRO A 258 -7.78 -18.49 3.34
CA PRO A 258 -7.78 -17.70 4.56
C PRO A 258 -6.54 -17.99 5.40
N THR A 259 -6.00 -16.94 6.03
CA THR A 259 -5.04 -17.09 7.12
C THR A 259 -5.76 -17.00 8.45
N VAL A 260 -5.26 -17.72 9.46
CA VAL A 260 -5.79 -17.73 10.82
C VAL A 260 -4.67 -17.45 11.82
N SER A 261 -5.03 -16.93 13.00
CA SER A 261 -4.03 -16.73 14.05
C SER A 261 -3.39 -18.05 14.46
N CYS A 262 -2.08 -18.07 14.66
CA CYS A 262 -1.38 -19.26 15.14
C CYS A 262 -1.74 -19.68 16.57
N SER A 263 -2.40 -18.82 17.32
CA SER A 263 -3.02 -19.16 18.60
C SER A 263 -4.33 -19.94 18.44
N ALA A 264 -4.86 -20.08 17.21
CA ALA A 264 -6.09 -20.81 16.95
C ALA A 264 -5.92 -22.32 17.17
N ASN A 265 -7.00 -22.98 17.56
CA ASN A 265 -7.04 -24.44 17.58
C ASN A 265 -7.29 -24.98 16.17
N PHE A 266 -6.23 -25.43 15.50
CA PHE A 266 -6.28 -25.94 14.13
C PHE A 266 -7.11 -27.22 13.95
N ALA A 267 -7.58 -27.82 15.05
CA ALA A 267 -8.48 -28.97 15.03
C ALA A 267 -9.95 -28.62 15.25
N GLN A 268 -10.29 -27.37 15.48
CA GLN A 268 -11.66 -26.94 15.80
C GLN A 268 -12.11 -25.72 15.00
N ALA A 269 -11.62 -24.55 15.36
CA ALA A 269 -11.99 -23.30 14.72
C ALA A 269 -10.99 -22.19 15.02
N GLY A 270 -10.93 -21.20 14.15
CA GLY A 270 -10.10 -20.02 14.34
C GLY A 270 -10.67 -18.78 13.64
N PRO A 271 -10.34 -17.57 14.14
CA PRO A 271 -10.69 -16.35 13.47
C PRO A 271 -9.79 -16.15 12.24
N VAL A 272 -10.38 -15.71 11.14
CA VAL A 272 -9.66 -15.29 9.95
C VAL A 272 -8.82 -14.05 10.30
N SER A 273 -7.51 -14.13 10.13
CA SER A 273 -6.58 -13.00 10.31
C SER A 273 -6.25 -12.27 9.01
N GLY A 274 -6.60 -12.87 7.85
CA GLY A 274 -6.35 -12.33 6.53
C GLY A 274 -6.51 -13.39 5.45
N PHE A 275 -5.92 -13.13 4.29
CA PHE A 275 -5.96 -14.05 3.15
C PHE A 275 -4.58 -14.13 2.49
N ALA A 276 -4.25 -15.27 1.94
CA ALA A 276 -2.99 -15.53 1.26
C ALA A 276 -3.21 -16.23 -0.08
N THR A 277 -2.39 -15.92 -1.07
CA THR A 277 -2.36 -16.69 -2.32
C THR A 277 -1.29 -17.76 -2.22
N VAL A 278 -1.65 -18.97 -2.56
CA VAL A 278 -0.76 -20.14 -2.58
C VAL A 278 -0.79 -20.83 -3.94
N VAL A 279 0.33 -21.42 -4.32
CA VAL A 279 0.43 -22.31 -5.49
C VAL A 279 0.69 -23.72 -4.99
N ILE A 280 -0.04 -24.68 -5.53
CA ILE A 280 0.17 -26.09 -5.21
C ILE A 280 1.27 -26.66 -6.14
N ASP A 281 2.43 -27.01 -5.57
CA ASP A 281 3.54 -27.63 -6.30
C ASP A 281 3.37 -29.13 -6.46
N ALA A 282 2.78 -29.78 -5.48
CA ALA A 282 2.51 -31.20 -5.51
C ALA A 282 1.39 -31.62 -4.57
N VAL A 283 0.62 -32.62 -5.01
CA VAL A 283 -0.36 -33.32 -4.17
C VAL A 283 0.10 -34.76 -4.01
N ARG A 284 0.37 -35.17 -2.76
CA ARG A 284 0.83 -36.51 -2.44
C ARG A 284 -0.32 -37.33 -1.83
N THR A 285 -0.68 -38.39 -2.50
CA THR A 285 -1.75 -39.30 -2.08
C THR A 285 -1.24 -40.59 -1.44
N ASN A 286 0.03 -40.93 -1.67
CA ASN A 286 0.70 -42.15 -1.17
C ASN A 286 1.87 -41.79 -0.24
N GLY A 287 2.16 -42.65 0.73
CA GLY A 287 3.23 -42.44 1.69
C GLY A 287 2.94 -41.28 2.65
N ARG A 288 3.79 -40.28 2.71
CA ARG A 288 3.51 -39.02 3.45
C ARG A 288 2.50 -38.20 2.68
N LYS A 289 1.22 -38.45 2.96
CA LYS A 289 0.09 -37.74 2.35
C LYS A 289 0.10 -36.27 2.71
N GLY A 290 -0.19 -35.40 1.75
CA GLY A 290 -0.24 -33.95 2.00
C GLY A 290 -0.06 -33.11 0.74
N LEU A 291 0.02 -31.80 0.97
CA LEU A 291 0.25 -30.80 -0.06
C LEU A 291 1.68 -30.27 0.06
N THR A 292 2.31 -30.02 -1.07
CA THR A 292 3.46 -29.14 -1.13
C THR A 292 2.99 -27.84 -1.74
N LEU A 293 3.11 -26.77 -0.98
CA LEU A 293 2.63 -25.44 -1.35
C LEU A 293 3.81 -24.46 -1.33
N HIS A 294 3.87 -23.55 -2.26
CA HIS A 294 4.59 -22.30 -2.04
C HIS A 294 3.60 -21.14 -2.02
N ALA A 295 3.91 -20.16 -1.19
CA ALA A 295 3.10 -18.96 -1.11
C ALA A 295 3.55 -17.96 -2.17
N VAL A 296 2.63 -17.52 -3.00
CA VAL A 296 2.80 -16.30 -3.77
C VAL A 296 2.40 -15.16 -2.86
N PHE A 297 3.42 -14.44 -2.36
CA PHE A 297 3.17 -13.45 -1.34
C PHE A 297 2.44 -12.23 -1.88
N ARG A 298 1.16 -12.22 -1.65
CA ARG A 298 0.35 -11.01 -1.53
C ARG A 298 -0.16 -10.93 -0.10
N GLN A 299 0.78 -10.94 0.87
CA GLN A 299 0.37 -10.79 2.26
C GLN A 299 -0.02 -9.36 2.50
N VAL A 300 -1.16 -9.23 3.06
CA VAL A 300 -1.71 -7.95 3.39
C VAL A 300 -2.19 -7.97 4.84
N PRO A 301 -1.61 -7.11 5.70
CA PRO A 301 -2.14 -6.86 7.04
C PRO A 301 -3.58 -6.34 6.95
N GLY A 302 -4.36 -6.50 8.01
CA GLY A 302 -5.75 -6.08 8.09
C GLY A 302 -5.98 -4.61 7.67
N PRO A 303 -7.20 -4.25 7.25
CA PRO A 303 -7.50 -2.97 6.65
C PRO A 303 -7.23 -1.80 7.61
N PRO A 304 -6.73 -0.66 7.15
CA PRO A 304 -6.85 0.58 7.88
C PRO A 304 -8.34 0.96 7.99
N ALA A 305 -8.68 1.67 9.06
CA ALA A 305 -10.02 2.20 9.22
C ALA A 305 -10.41 3.01 7.96
N GLY A 306 -11.52 2.63 7.32
CA GLY A 306 -12.01 3.25 6.09
C GLY A 306 -11.92 2.41 4.82
N CYS A 307 -11.21 1.28 4.81
CA CYS A 307 -11.13 0.38 3.65
C CYS A 307 -12.12 -0.80 3.68
N GLU A 308 -13.20 -0.71 4.43
CA GLU A 308 -14.18 -1.81 4.58
C GLU A 308 -14.85 -2.25 3.25
N LYS A 309 -14.78 -1.42 2.22
CA LYS A 309 -15.43 -1.67 0.92
C LYS A 309 -14.47 -2.13 -0.19
N CYS A 310 -13.18 -2.28 0.07
CA CYS A 310 -12.20 -2.65 -0.94
C CYS A 310 -12.14 -4.16 -1.12
N GLY A 311 -12.65 -4.66 -2.25
CA GLY A 311 -12.77 -6.10 -2.52
C GLY A 311 -11.47 -6.84 -2.81
N THR A 312 -10.39 -6.17 -3.23
CA THR A 312 -9.17 -6.82 -3.76
C THR A 312 -7.85 -6.27 -3.18
N GLY A 313 -7.89 -5.61 -2.07
CA GLY A 313 -6.76 -4.88 -1.47
C GLY A 313 -6.88 -3.39 -1.72
N CYS A 314 -6.48 -2.60 -0.73
CA CYS A 314 -6.51 -1.15 -0.79
C CYS A 314 -5.11 -0.56 -0.65
N VAL A 315 -4.87 0.47 -1.44
CA VAL A 315 -3.81 1.44 -1.19
C VAL A 315 -4.48 2.75 -0.83
N ALA A 316 -4.13 3.31 0.31
CA ALA A 316 -4.65 4.60 0.77
C ALA A 316 -3.49 5.49 1.20
N LEU A 317 -3.59 6.79 0.90
CA LEU A 317 -2.75 7.80 1.51
C LEU A 317 -3.14 7.93 2.99
N VAL A 318 -2.15 7.95 3.87
CA VAL A 318 -2.31 7.97 5.31
C VAL A 318 -1.33 8.97 5.95
N GLY A 319 -1.75 9.67 6.95
CA GLY A 319 -0.93 10.60 7.74
C GLY A 319 -1.12 12.01 7.36
#